data_be92e1dd6bba18288640a4c78f7b8489
#
_entry.id   be92e1dd6bba18288640a4c78f7b8489
#
_cell.length_a   1.000
_cell.length_b   1.000
_cell.length_c   1.000
_cell.angle_alpha   90.00
_cell.angle_beta   90.00
_cell.angle_gamma   90.00
#
_symmetry.space_group_name_H-M   'P 1'
#
loop_
_entity.id
_entity.type
_entity.pdbx_description
1 polymer ?
#
loop_
_entity_poly.entity_id
_entity_poly.type
_entity_poly.pdbx_seq_one_letter_code
_entity_poly.pdbx_strand_id
1 'polypeptide(L)'
;MNAIYDIHTHKHFTQEAIINASLNDMPLNKDFYYSIGLHPWNLNIYNIEDTLKNIESLASSADNIIAIGECGLDSNINIPLEIQLYVFERHILLSEKLKKPLIIHCVKRSEYILRLHKKYNPNMSWIFHGFRSNINVLNNIIKNDNIYISIGEKFNAETILNIPDEKILIETDESELTIEYISKKVAEARKQSHESFLEIINKNTSIIFKNT
;
A
#
# COMPACT_ATOMS: atom_id res chain seq x y z
N MET A 1 -5.93 18.69 -0.52
CA MET A 1 -4.91 17.67 -0.84
C MET A 1 -4.61 17.75 -2.33
N ASN A 2 -3.35 17.75 -2.75
CA ASN A 2 -3.00 17.64 -4.17
C ASN A 2 -3.42 16.25 -4.69
N ALA A 3 -3.55 16.11 -6.02
CA ALA A 3 -3.82 14.80 -6.60
C ALA A 3 -2.67 13.84 -6.28
N ILE A 4 -2.97 12.66 -5.75
CA ILE A 4 -1.98 11.60 -5.48
C ILE A 4 -2.07 10.60 -6.63
N TYR A 5 -0.95 10.38 -7.31
CA TYR A 5 -0.84 9.39 -8.37
C TYR A 5 0.05 8.21 -7.98
N ASP A 6 1.10 8.45 -7.19
CA ASP A 6 2.04 7.45 -6.72
C ASP A 6 1.71 7.07 -5.26
N ILE A 7 1.05 5.92 -5.06
CA ILE A 7 0.55 5.56 -3.73
C ILE A 7 1.61 4.95 -2.82
N HIS A 8 2.79 4.64 -3.34
CA HIS A 8 3.88 4.06 -2.57
C HIS A 8 5.22 4.24 -3.26
N THR A 9 6.15 4.94 -2.62
CA THR A 9 7.50 5.17 -3.14
C THR A 9 8.55 5.23 -2.05
N HIS A 10 9.76 4.75 -2.36
CA HIS A 10 10.94 4.91 -1.51
C HIS A 10 11.91 5.99 -2.03
N LYS A 11 11.74 6.45 -3.28
CA LYS A 11 12.73 7.27 -3.99
C LYS A 11 12.20 8.60 -4.53
N HIS A 12 10.93 8.70 -4.85
CA HIS A 12 10.36 9.85 -5.54
C HIS A 12 9.67 10.80 -4.55
N PHE A 13 10.39 11.82 -4.09
CA PHE A 13 9.89 12.80 -3.13
C PHE A 13 9.14 13.92 -3.85
N THR A 14 7.86 13.72 -4.10
CA THR A 14 6.95 14.68 -4.74
C THR A 14 5.66 14.87 -3.94
N GLN A 15 4.94 15.96 -4.19
CA GLN A 15 3.65 16.22 -3.55
C GLN A 15 2.50 15.33 -4.10
N GLU A 16 2.77 14.59 -5.16
CA GLU A 16 1.82 13.66 -5.80
C GLU A 16 2.06 12.20 -5.37
N ALA A 17 2.97 11.99 -4.41
CA ALA A 17 3.37 10.66 -3.94
C ALA A 17 3.13 10.48 -2.44
N ILE A 18 2.92 9.22 -2.04
CA ILE A 18 2.98 8.77 -0.65
C ILE A 18 4.33 8.11 -0.42
N ILE A 19 5.18 8.77 0.34
CA ILE A 19 6.54 8.34 0.62
C ILE A 19 6.52 7.35 1.79
N ASN A 20 7.15 6.18 1.62
CA ASN A 20 7.29 5.22 2.70
C ASN A 20 8.35 5.70 3.70
N ALA A 21 7.92 6.18 4.86
CA ALA A 21 8.80 6.69 5.91
C ALA A 21 9.22 5.58 6.88
N SER A 22 10.45 5.68 7.36
CA SER A 22 10.95 4.92 8.50
C SER A 22 11.05 5.80 9.76
N LEU A 23 11.23 5.16 10.92
CA LEU A 23 11.45 5.87 12.19
C LEU A 23 12.73 6.73 12.18
N ASN A 24 13.66 6.48 11.24
CA ASN A 24 14.93 7.20 11.11
C ASN A 24 14.80 8.47 10.26
N ASP A 25 13.67 8.68 9.57
CA ASP A 25 13.47 9.79 8.62
C ASP A 25 12.99 11.08 9.31
N MET A 26 12.97 11.10 10.64
CA MET A 26 12.48 12.23 11.41
C MET A 26 13.46 13.41 11.44
N PRO A 27 12.98 14.66 11.38
CA PRO A 27 11.59 15.08 11.20
C PRO A 27 11.12 15.00 9.75
N LEU A 28 9.87 14.59 9.52
CA LEU A 28 9.28 14.54 8.18
C LEU A 28 9.07 15.96 7.60
N ASN A 29 9.29 16.09 6.29
CA ASN A 29 8.97 17.32 5.57
C ASN A 29 7.44 17.48 5.48
N LYS A 30 6.91 18.61 5.90
CA LYS A 30 5.46 18.88 5.94
C LYS A 30 4.83 19.06 4.56
N ASP A 31 5.63 19.26 3.52
CA ASP A 31 5.14 19.45 2.15
C ASP A 31 4.82 18.13 1.44
N PHE A 32 5.16 16.98 2.04
CA PHE A 32 4.96 15.67 1.46
C PHE A 32 4.00 14.82 2.29
N TYR A 33 3.41 13.82 1.65
CA TYR A 33 2.58 12.80 2.29
C TYR A 33 3.39 11.53 2.53
N TYR A 34 3.06 10.84 3.63
CA TYR A 34 3.80 9.66 4.06
C TYR A 34 2.87 8.49 4.43
N SER A 35 3.41 7.30 4.29
CA SER A 35 2.98 6.12 5.02
C SER A 35 4.04 5.73 6.05
N ILE A 36 3.65 5.08 7.14
CA ILE A 36 4.57 4.53 8.14
C ILE A 36 4.11 3.16 8.62
N GLY A 37 5.04 2.21 8.67
CA GLY A 37 4.79 0.85 9.12
C GLY A 37 6.07 0.10 9.47
N LEU A 38 5.90 -1.12 9.92
CA LEU A 38 7.01 -2.06 10.16
C LEU A 38 6.98 -3.14 9.09
N HIS A 39 7.82 -2.96 8.08
CA HIS A 39 7.97 -3.90 6.97
C HIS A 39 8.45 -5.28 7.49
N PRO A 40 7.99 -6.40 6.93
CA PRO A 40 8.41 -7.75 7.36
C PRO A 40 9.92 -7.96 7.38
N TRP A 41 10.67 -7.34 6.46
CA TRP A 41 12.12 -7.45 6.39
C TRP A 41 12.85 -6.73 7.55
N ASN A 42 12.19 -5.75 8.16
CA ASN A 42 12.76 -4.93 9.24
C ASN A 42 12.35 -5.43 10.64
N LEU A 43 11.67 -6.60 10.71
CA LEU A 43 11.25 -7.18 11.97
C LEU A 43 12.48 -7.61 12.79
N ASN A 44 12.59 -7.02 13.97
CA ASN A 44 13.53 -7.44 15.01
C ASN A 44 12.74 -7.89 16.24
N ILE A 45 12.78 -9.19 16.52
CA ILE A 45 11.98 -9.83 17.58
C ILE A 45 12.23 -9.26 18.98
N TYR A 46 13.37 -8.59 19.19
CA TYR A 46 13.74 -8.04 20.51
C TYR A 46 13.13 -6.65 20.79
N ASN A 47 12.61 -5.95 19.78
CA ASN A 47 12.10 -4.57 19.93
C ASN A 47 10.77 -4.30 19.22
N ILE A 48 10.02 -5.34 18.82
CA ILE A 48 8.75 -5.21 18.09
C ILE A 48 7.80 -4.22 18.80
N GLU A 49 7.57 -4.40 20.10
CA GLU A 49 6.61 -3.60 20.86
C GLU A 49 6.99 -2.11 20.91
N ASP A 50 8.27 -1.81 21.10
CA ASP A 50 8.73 -0.42 21.16
C ASP A 50 8.69 0.22 19.77
N THR A 51 9.01 -0.54 18.72
CA THR A 51 8.88 -0.08 17.33
C THR A 51 7.42 0.23 16.99
N LEU A 52 6.49 -0.67 17.32
CA LEU A 52 5.05 -0.46 17.08
C LEU A 52 4.50 0.75 17.84
N LYS A 53 4.91 0.96 19.11
CA LYS A 53 4.53 2.15 19.88
C LYS A 53 5.05 3.45 19.25
N ASN A 54 6.28 3.45 18.74
CA ASN A 54 6.85 4.61 18.07
C ASN A 54 6.11 4.92 16.76
N ILE A 55 5.79 3.89 15.95
CA ILE A 55 4.97 4.02 14.74
C ILE A 55 3.60 4.61 15.09
N GLU A 56 2.91 4.08 16.09
CA GLU A 56 1.61 4.59 16.55
C GLU A 56 1.69 6.05 16.99
N SER A 57 2.71 6.41 17.78
CA SER A 57 2.95 7.78 18.23
C SER A 57 3.11 8.76 17.07
N LEU A 58 3.95 8.41 16.09
CA LEU A 58 4.19 9.23 14.91
C LEU A 58 2.96 9.33 14.01
N ALA A 59 2.33 8.19 13.69
CA ALA A 59 1.14 8.16 12.88
C ALA A 59 -0.04 8.94 13.48
N SER A 60 -0.06 9.08 14.82
CA SER A 60 -1.10 9.84 15.54
C SER A 60 -0.81 11.34 15.61
N SER A 61 0.47 11.75 15.57
CA SER A 61 0.90 13.14 15.80
C SER A 61 1.20 13.92 14.53
N ALA A 62 1.44 13.25 13.41
CA ALA A 62 1.78 13.88 12.14
C ALA A 62 0.62 13.78 11.15
N ASP A 63 0.00 14.91 10.84
CA ASP A 63 -1.17 14.97 9.93
C ASP A 63 -0.82 14.56 8.49
N ASN A 64 0.43 14.69 8.10
CA ASN A 64 0.90 14.30 6.77
C ASN A 64 1.32 12.83 6.64
N ILE A 65 1.21 12.05 7.72
CA ILE A 65 1.20 10.58 7.62
C ILE A 65 -0.25 10.16 7.33
N ILE A 66 -0.54 9.84 6.08
CA ILE A 66 -1.91 9.60 5.58
C ILE A 66 -2.25 8.12 5.37
N ALA A 67 -1.28 7.22 5.53
CA ALA A 67 -1.48 5.77 5.43
C ALA A 67 -0.66 5.03 6.48
N ILE A 68 -1.11 3.83 6.85
CA ILE A 68 -0.35 2.87 7.65
C ILE A 68 0.31 1.86 6.70
N GLY A 69 1.59 1.65 6.82
CA GLY A 69 2.38 0.78 5.95
C GLY A 69 3.70 1.47 5.55
N GLU A 70 4.54 0.75 4.89
CA GLU A 70 4.41 -0.61 4.38
C GLU A 70 4.46 -1.64 5.52
N CYS A 71 3.53 -2.60 5.51
CA CYS A 71 3.47 -3.68 6.47
C CYS A 71 2.84 -4.92 5.82
N GLY A 72 2.98 -6.11 6.37
CA GLY A 72 2.37 -7.28 5.76
C GLY A 72 3.12 -8.58 5.98
N LEU A 73 3.07 -9.47 4.97
CA LEU A 73 3.57 -10.84 5.07
C LEU A 73 4.47 -11.20 3.89
N ASP A 74 5.63 -11.79 4.20
CA ASP A 74 6.56 -12.29 3.18
C ASP A 74 6.98 -13.74 3.48
N SER A 75 6.83 -14.63 2.49
CA SER A 75 7.24 -16.02 2.60
C SER A 75 8.72 -16.25 2.38
N ASN A 76 9.46 -15.26 1.88
CA ASN A 76 10.84 -15.40 1.49
C ASN A 76 11.83 -15.00 2.60
N ILE A 77 11.35 -14.59 3.77
CA ILE A 77 12.18 -14.18 4.90
C ILE A 77 12.20 -15.26 6.00
N ASN A 78 13.27 -15.25 6.77
CA ASN A 78 13.46 -16.21 7.88
C ASN A 78 12.87 -15.68 9.20
N ILE A 79 11.68 -15.08 9.15
CA ILE A 79 10.91 -14.68 10.33
C ILE A 79 9.66 -15.57 10.41
N PRO A 80 9.38 -16.22 11.56
CA PRO A 80 8.22 -17.09 11.72
C PRO A 80 6.92 -16.37 11.32
N LEU A 81 6.03 -17.11 10.65
CA LEU A 81 4.76 -16.56 10.16
C LEU A 81 3.92 -15.98 11.31
N GLU A 82 3.93 -16.61 12.47
CA GLU A 82 3.17 -16.18 13.66
C GLU A 82 3.61 -14.77 14.11
N ILE A 83 4.92 -14.47 14.03
CA ILE A 83 5.44 -13.14 14.36
C ILE A 83 5.01 -12.11 13.31
N GLN A 84 5.12 -12.46 12.02
CA GLN A 84 4.64 -11.59 10.95
C GLN A 84 3.14 -11.30 11.09
N LEU A 85 2.32 -12.33 11.35
CA LEU A 85 0.87 -12.20 11.57
C LEU A 85 0.57 -11.29 12.76
N TYR A 86 1.25 -11.49 13.89
CA TYR A 86 1.10 -10.65 15.06
C TYR A 86 1.35 -9.18 14.76
N VAL A 87 2.47 -8.87 14.09
CA VAL A 87 2.82 -7.49 13.73
C VAL A 87 1.81 -6.91 12.71
N PHE A 88 1.41 -7.70 11.73
CA PHE A 88 0.42 -7.25 10.74
C PHE A 88 -0.95 -6.97 11.37
N GLU A 89 -1.42 -7.81 12.31
CA GLU A 89 -2.65 -7.56 13.08
C GLU A 89 -2.59 -6.23 13.86
N ARG A 90 -1.42 -5.87 14.42
CA ARG A 90 -1.23 -4.58 15.09
C ARG A 90 -1.37 -3.39 14.13
N HIS A 91 -0.90 -3.52 12.88
CA HIS A 91 -1.10 -2.49 11.85
C HIS A 91 -2.56 -2.40 11.40
N ILE A 92 -3.27 -3.52 11.29
CA ILE A 92 -4.72 -3.53 11.02
C ILE A 92 -5.47 -2.71 12.07
N LEU A 93 -5.21 -2.99 13.35
CA LEU A 93 -5.84 -2.27 14.45
C LEU A 93 -5.48 -0.79 14.48
N LEU A 94 -4.23 -0.44 14.15
CA LEU A 94 -3.77 0.93 14.06
C LEU A 94 -4.44 1.69 12.91
N SER A 95 -4.53 1.07 11.73
CA SER A 95 -5.24 1.60 10.55
C SER A 95 -6.70 1.96 10.89
N GLU A 96 -7.44 1.04 11.50
CA GLU A 96 -8.82 1.28 11.92
C GLU A 96 -8.93 2.38 12.99
N LYS A 97 -8.03 2.37 14.01
CA LYS A 97 -7.99 3.38 15.08
C LYS A 97 -7.78 4.78 14.53
N LEU A 98 -6.83 4.95 13.63
CA LEU A 98 -6.45 6.25 13.07
C LEU A 98 -7.26 6.63 11.81
N LYS A 99 -8.11 5.72 11.32
CA LYS A 99 -8.89 5.88 10.08
C LYS A 99 -8.00 6.17 8.86
N LYS A 100 -6.87 5.48 8.76
CA LYS A 100 -5.90 5.61 7.67
C LYS A 100 -5.85 4.31 6.88
N PRO A 101 -5.82 4.34 5.52
CA PRO A 101 -5.73 3.14 4.70
C PRO A 101 -4.44 2.35 4.98
N LEU A 102 -4.47 1.06 4.64
CA LEU A 102 -3.37 0.12 4.90
C LEU A 102 -2.65 -0.22 3.60
N ILE A 103 -1.34 0.05 3.50
CA ILE A 103 -0.47 -0.34 2.38
C ILE A 103 0.21 -1.66 2.73
N ILE A 104 -0.07 -2.70 1.92
CA ILE A 104 0.20 -4.10 2.28
C ILE A 104 1.25 -4.72 1.38
N HIS A 105 2.37 -5.10 1.96
CA HIS A 105 3.36 -6.00 1.39
C HIS A 105 2.85 -7.44 1.42
N CYS A 106 2.82 -8.11 0.28
CA CYS A 106 2.32 -9.47 0.19
C CYS A 106 3.12 -10.36 -0.76
N VAL A 107 3.98 -11.21 -0.22
CA VAL A 107 4.73 -12.19 -1.00
C VAL A 107 4.24 -13.61 -0.67
N LYS A 108 3.48 -14.21 -1.60
CA LYS A 108 2.95 -15.60 -1.50
C LYS A 108 2.17 -15.90 -0.21
N ARG A 109 1.49 -14.89 0.37
CA ARG A 109 0.75 -14.99 1.64
C ARG A 109 -0.65 -14.39 1.57
N SER A 110 -1.19 -14.15 0.37
CA SER A 110 -2.49 -13.48 0.17
C SER A 110 -3.63 -14.19 0.90
N GLU A 111 -3.60 -15.52 1.02
CA GLU A 111 -4.64 -16.27 1.74
C GLU A 111 -4.72 -15.91 3.24
N TYR A 112 -3.56 -15.67 3.89
CA TYR A 112 -3.53 -15.25 5.30
C TYR A 112 -4.04 -13.83 5.46
N ILE A 113 -3.66 -12.92 4.56
CA ILE A 113 -4.16 -11.54 4.54
C ILE A 113 -5.69 -11.53 4.36
N LEU A 114 -6.22 -12.31 3.43
CA LEU A 114 -7.67 -12.41 3.21
C LEU A 114 -8.42 -13.03 4.40
N ARG A 115 -7.82 -14.00 5.11
CA ARG A 115 -8.38 -14.52 6.36
C ARG A 115 -8.46 -13.44 7.44
N LEU A 116 -7.42 -12.61 7.57
CA LEU A 116 -7.41 -11.47 8.49
C LEU A 116 -8.41 -10.40 8.07
N HIS A 117 -8.52 -10.09 6.78
CA HIS A 117 -9.54 -9.19 6.26
C HIS A 117 -10.96 -9.66 6.66
N LYS A 118 -11.26 -10.94 6.45
CA LYS A 118 -12.53 -11.53 6.88
C LYS A 118 -12.73 -11.49 8.40
N LYS A 119 -11.66 -11.74 9.18
CA LYS A 119 -11.70 -11.75 10.66
C LYS A 119 -12.01 -10.37 11.23
N TYR A 120 -11.34 -9.34 10.71
CA TYR A 120 -11.44 -7.98 11.22
C TYR A 120 -12.55 -7.16 10.58
N ASN A 121 -13.03 -7.55 9.40
CA ASN A 121 -14.04 -6.83 8.61
C ASN A 121 -13.78 -5.31 8.59
N PRO A 122 -12.62 -4.86 8.06
CA PRO A 122 -12.15 -3.50 8.21
C PRO A 122 -13.03 -2.49 7.45
N ASN A 123 -13.11 -1.26 7.99
CA ASN A 123 -13.72 -0.12 7.31
C ASN A 123 -12.72 0.61 6.42
N MET A 124 -11.43 0.55 6.76
CA MET A 124 -10.39 1.22 6.00
C MET A 124 -10.01 0.43 4.76
N SER A 125 -9.58 1.18 3.74
CA SER A 125 -9.11 0.59 2.49
C SER A 125 -7.80 -0.18 2.69
N TRP A 126 -7.73 -1.37 2.13
CA TRP A 126 -6.53 -2.21 2.08
C TRP A 126 -5.95 -2.16 0.68
N ILE A 127 -4.67 -1.82 0.55
CA ILE A 127 -3.99 -1.67 -0.72
C ILE A 127 -2.90 -2.73 -0.84
N PHE A 128 -3.10 -3.72 -1.69
CA PHE A 128 -2.02 -4.65 -2.06
C PHE A 128 -1.07 -3.92 -2.99
N HIS A 129 0.09 -3.51 -2.49
CA HIS A 129 1.10 -2.85 -3.30
C HIS A 129 1.97 -3.86 -4.06
N GLY A 130 2.69 -3.41 -5.08
CA GLY A 130 3.62 -4.23 -5.87
C GLY A 130 2.99 -5.46 -6.52
N PHE A 131 1.71 -5.42 -6.88
CA PHE A 131 0.97 -6.61 -7.27
C PHE A 131 1.43 -7.19 -8.61
N ARG A 132 1.90 -8.45 -8.58
CA ARG A 132 2.44 -9.19 -9.75
C ARG A 132 1.87 -10.59 -9.88
N SER A 133 0.89 -10.94 -9.05
CA SER A 133 0.32 -12.29 -8.99
C SER A 133 -0.54 -12.62 -10.21
N ASN A 134 -0.93 -13.88 -10.31
CA ASN A 134 -1.77 -14.38 -11.40
C ASN A 134 -3.25 -14.05 -11.17
N ILE A 135 -4.07 -14.33 -12.20
CA ILE A 135 -5.50 -14.06 -12.23
C ILE A 135 -6.28 -14.75 -11.09
N ASN A 136 -5.88 -15.96 -10.67
CA ASN A 136 -6.57 -16.68 -9.61
C ASN A 136 -6.42 -15.97 -8.25
N VAL A 137 -5.23 -15.44 -7.98
CA VAL A 137 -4.98 -14.64 -6.77
C VAL A 137 -5.75 -13.33 -6.85
N LEU A 138 -5.72 -12.63 -8.00
CA LEU A 138 -6.48 -11.41 -8.21
C LEU A 138 -7.97 -11.63 -7.93
N ASN A 139 -8.58 -12.64 -8.55
CA ASN A 139 -10.01 -12.93 -8.42
C ASN A 139 -10.44 -13.19 -6.96
N ASN A 140 -9.55 -13.69 -6.12
CA ASN A 140 -9.86 -13.87 -4.70
C ASN A 140 -9.79 -12.55 -3.92
N ILE A 141 -8.88 -11.65 -4.30
CA ILE A 141 -8.66 -10.37 -3.63
C ILE A 141 -9.78 -9.38 -3.97
N ILE A 142 -10.11 -9.21 -5.25
CA ILE A 142 -11.04 -8.19 -5.73
C ILE A 142 -12.51 -8.43 -5.37
N LYS A 143 -12.86 -9.59 -4.81
CA LYS A 143 -14.20 -9.88 -4.25
C LYS A 143 -14.55 -9.02 -3.03
N ASN A 144 -13.56 -8.38 -2.44
CA ASN A 144 -13.75 -7.57 -1.24
C ASN A 144 -13.81 -6.09 -1.65
N ASP A 145 -14.84 -5.38 -1.24
CA ASP A 145 -15.16 -4.04 -1.75
C ASP A 145 -14.10 -2.98 -1.41
N ASN A 146 -13.50 -3.05 -0.22
CA ASN A 146 -12.51 -2.11 0.27
C ASN A 146 -11.05 -2.54 0.02
N ILE A 147 -10.81 -3.52 -0.88
CA ILE A 147 -9.46 -3.90 -1.29
C ILE A 147 -9.14 -3.30 -2.66
N TYR A 148 -7.96 -2.71 -2.77
CA TYR A 148 -7.40 -2.09 -3.96
C TYR A 148 -6.08 -2.76 -4.36
N ILE A 149 -5.71 -2.63 -5.62
CA ILE A 149 -4.51 -3.24 -6.22
C ILE A 149 -3.62 -2.14 -6.77
N SER A 150 -2.40 -2.03 -6.27
CA SER A 150 -1.41 -1.09 -6.80
C SER A 150 -0.40 -1.78 -7.70
N ILE A 151 -0.13 -1.17 -8.84
CA ILE A 151 0.69 -1.69 -9.93
C ILE A 151 1.95 -0.82 -10.09
N GLY A 152 3.09 -1.44 -9.91
CA GLY A 152 4.39 -0.82 -10.17
C GLY A 152 4.95 -1.11 -11.56
N GLU A 153 6.26 -0.88 -11.74
CA GLU A 153 7.01 -1.10 -12.99
C GLU A 153 6.83 -2.51 -13.57
N LYS A 154 6.82 -3.52 -12.69
CA LYS A 154 6.73 -4.93 -13.06
C LYS A 154 5.33 -5.44 -12.76
N PHE A 155 4.60 -5.84 -13.78
CA PHE A 155 3.26 -6.37 -13.65
C PHE A 155 3.02 -7.58 -14.57
N ASN A 156 2.00 -8.36 -14.26
CA ASN A 156 1.52 -9.44 -15.12
C ASN A 156 0.52 -8.87 -16.14
N ALA A 157 0.87 -8.92 -17.42
CA ALA A 157 0.09 -8.33 -18.51
C ALA A 157 -1.31 -8.95 -18.68
N GLU A 158 -1.47 -10.24 -18.39
CA GLU A 158 -2.78 -10.89 -18.40
C GLU A 158 -3.64 -10.42 -17.22
N THR A 159 -3.04 -10.36 -16.05
CA THR A 159 -3.76 -10.01 -14.81
C THR A 159 -4.23 -8.56 -14.82
N ILE A 160 -3.42 -7.63 -15.35
CA ILE A 160 -3.73 -6.19 -15.33
C ILE A 160 -5.01 -5.85 -16.10
N LEU A 161 -5.33 -6.61 -17.16
CA LEU A 161 -6.56 -6.44 -17.94
C LEU A 161 -7.83 -6.79 -17.16
N ASN A 162 -7.70 -7.55 -16.07
CA ASN A 162 -8.80 -8.03 -15.26
C ASN A 162 -8.97 -7.27 -13.94
N ILE A 163 -8.13 -6.26 -13.65
CA ILE A 163 -8.32 -5.39 -12.49
C ILE A 163 -9.43 -4.40 -12.82
N PRO A 164 -10.53 -4.34 -12.04
CA PRO A 164 -11.58 -3.34 -12.25
C PRO A 164 -11.04 -1.91 -12.16
N ASP A 165 -11.57 -0.99 -12.97
CA ASP A 165 -11.15 0.41 -12.98
C ASP A 165 -11.26 1.07 -11.60
N GLU A 166 -12.30 0.73 -10.84
CA GLU A 166 -12.54 1.26 -9.50
C GLU A 166 -11.61 0.70 -8.42
N LYS A 167 -10.72 -0.26 -8.75
CA LYS A 167 -9.82 -0.91 -7.80
C LYS A 167 -8.34 -0.78 -8.12
N ILE A 168 -7.99 -0.15 -9.23
CA ILE A 168 -6.60 -0.02 -9.66
C ILE A 168 -5.96 1.26 -9.15
N LEU A 169 -4.71 1.11 -8.69
CA LEU A 169 -3.79 2.18 -8.29
C LEU A 169 -2.44 1.94 -8.98
N ILE A 170 -1.55 2.92 -8.91
CA ILE A 170 -0.18 2.82 -9.43
C ILE A 170 0.83 3.31 -8.40
N GLU A 171 2.08 2.85 -8.55
CA GLU A 171 3.19 3.18 -7.67
C GLU A 171 4.53 3.10 -8.38
N THR A 172 5.54 3.76 -7.82
CA THR A 172 6.93 3.57 -8.23
C THR A 172 7.68 2.56 -7.37
N ASP A 173 7.35 2.42 -6.09
CA ASP A 173 8.06 1.56 -5.13
C ASP A 173 9.58 1.85 -5.12
N GLU A 174 10.43 0.89 -5.45
CA GLU A 174 11.88 1.01 -5.58
C GLU A 174 12.35 1.32 -7.03
N SER A 175 11.43 1.56 -7.96
CA SER A 175 11.76 1.83 -9.36
C SER A 175 12.46 3.17 -9.55
N GLU A 176 13.40 3.23 -10.49
CA GLU A 176 13.99 4.49 -10.98
C GLU A 176 13.11 5.19 -12.03
N LEU A 177 12.06 4.52 -12.51
CA LEU A 177 11.13 5.09 -13.48
C LEU A 177 10.17 6.05 -12.79
N THR A 178 9.80 7.11 -13.50
CA THR A 178 8.79 8.05 -12.99
C THR A 178 7.39 7.45 -13.00
N ILE A 179 6.52 7.95 -12.12
CA ILE A 179 5.11 7.53 -12.08
C ILE A 179 4.40 7.80 -13.41
N GLU A 180 4.78 8.88 -14.12
CA GLU A 180 4.26 9.18 -15.45
C GLU A 180 4.62 8.07 -16.47
N TYR A 181 5.84 7.56 -16.44
CA TYR A 181 6.25 6.48 -17.31
C TYR A 181 5.51 5.18 -17.00
N ILE A 182 5.39 4.84 -15.71
CA ILE A 182 4.67 3.64 -15.25
C ILE A 182 3.18 3.75 -15.63
N SER A 183 2.54 4.90 -15.40
CA SER A 183 1.13 5.10 -15.77
C SER A 183 0.87 4.94 -17.26
N LYS A 184 1.76 5.44 -18.12
CA LYS A 184 1.67 5.24 -19.59
C LYS A 184 1.76 3.76 -19.97
N LYS A 185 2.73 3.02 -19.39
CA LYS A 185 2.87 1.57 -19.61
C LYS A 185 1.62 0.79 -19.18
N VAL A 186 1.07 1.14 -18.02
CA VAL A 186 -0.12 0.47 -17.48
C VAL A 186 -1.34 0.78 -18.32
N ALA A 187 -1.55 2.04 -18.74
CA ALA A 187 -2.63 2.45 -19.63
C ALA A 187 -2.59 1.71 -20.98
N GLU A 188 -1.39 1.63 -21.60
CA GLU A 188 -1.17 0.89 -22.84
C GLU A 188 -1.52 -0.60 -22.68
N ALA A 189 -1.03 -1.25 -21.62
CA ALA A 189 -1.33 -2.65 -21.33
C ALA A 189 -2.84 -2.89 -21.10
N ARG A 190 -3.57 -1.90 -20.56
CA ARG A 190 -5.02 -1.92 -20.37
C ARG A 190 -5.82 -1.50 -21.61
N LYS A 191 -5.14 -1.10 -22.68
CA LYS A 191 -5.76 -0.59 -23.92
C LYS A 191 -6.63 0.64 -23.68
N GLN A 192 -6.20 1.51 -22.76
CA GLN A 192 -6.86 2.78 -22.40
C GLN A 192 -6.01 3.96 -22.83
N SER A 193 -6.60 5.15 -23.05
CA SER A 193 -5.81 6.36 -23.19
C SER A 193 -5.16 6.73 -21.86
N HIS A 194 -3.97 7.35 -21.89
CA HIS A 194 -3.27 7.75 -20.67
C HIS A 194 -4.11 8.75 -19.85
N GLU A 195 -4.79 9.68 -20.49
CA GLU A 195 -5.66 10.67 -19.85
C GLU A 195 -6.80 10.00 -19.09
N SER A 196 -7.56 9.09 -19.76
CA SER A 196 -8.64 8.34 -19.12
C SER A 196 -8.14 7.49 -17.94
N PHE A 197 -6.95 6.90 -18.08
CA PHE A 197 -6.37 6.12 -17.01
C PHE A 197 -5.98 6.98 -15.80
N LEU A 198 -5.41 8.18 -16.01
CA LEU A 198 -5.10 9.12 -14.92
C LEU A 198 -6.36 9.61 -14.20
N GLU A 199 -7.48 9.81 -14.91
CA GLU A 199 -8.77 10.14 -14.29
C GLU A 199 -9.24 9.00 -13.35
N ILE A 200 -9.09 7.74 -13.76
CA ILE A 200 -9.39 6.57 -12.94
C ILE A 200 -8.53 6.56 -11.67
N ILE A 201 -7.20 6.72 -11.80
CA ILE A 201 -6.29 6.74 -10.66
C ILE A 201 -6.65 7.90 -9.71
N ASN A 202 -6.84 9.11 -10.22
CA ASN A 202 -7.18 10.26 -9.39
C ASN A 202 -8.51 10.07 -8.65
N LYS A 203 -9.51 9.48 -9.31
CA LYS A 203 -10.79 9.14 -8.66
C LYS A 203 -10.57 8.14 -7.52
N ASN A 204 -9.83 7.06 -7.75
CA ASN A 204 -9.61 6.01 -6.75
C ASN A 204 -8.81 6.53 -5.56
N THR A 205 -7.73 7.25 -5.80
CA THR A 205 -6.92 7.85 -4.72
C THR A 205 -7.72 8.88 -3.93
N SER A 206 -8.54 9.69 -4.59
CA SER A 206 -9.43 10.65 -3.91
C SER A 206 -10.45 9.97 -2.99
N ILE A 207 -10.97 8.80 -3.36
CA ILE A 207 -11.89 8.03 -2.50
C ILE A 207 -11.16 7.49 -1.28
N ILE A 208 -9.96 6.92 -1.47
CA ILE A 208 -9.19 6.23 -0.43
C ILE A 208 -8.64 7.23 0.61
N PHE A 209 -8.11 8.37 0.14
CA PHE A 209 -7.40 9.34 0.99
C PHE A 209 -8.21 10.60 1.33
N LYS A 210 -9.53 10.61 1.07
CA LYS A 210 -10.41 11.80 1.25
C LYS A 210 -10.53 12.27 2.70
N ASN A 211 -10.37 11.38 3.66
CA ASN A 211 -10.61 11.65 5.09
C ASN A 211 -9.36 11.47 5.95
N THR A 212 -8.19 11.47 5.34
CA THR A 212 -6.90 11.32 6.04
C THR A 212 -6.18 12.66 6.16
#